data_e4eb194cff32d73e627d2e0885206222
#
_entry.id   e4eb194cff32d73e627d2e0885206222
#
_cell.length_a   1.000
_cell.length_b   1.000
_cell.length_c   1.000
_cell.angle_alpha   90.00
_cell.angle_beta   90.00
_cell.angle_gamma   90.00
#
_symmetry.space_group_name_H-M   'P 1'
#
loop_
_entity.id
_entity.type
_entity.pdbx_description
1 polymer ?
#
loop_
_entity_poly.entity_id
_entity_poly.type
_entity_poly.pdbx_seq_one_letter_code
_entity_poly.pdbx_strand_id
1 'polypeptide(L)'
;KRQCPGGVAFGLKLAFGDHVHCFFAEPTHSPCMLLGVHTGLHDQISVQDIGIDNLTAADGLAVGRASGFVGRAMERLLDGFYTLSDQTMYDMLGWLAQEEGIRLEPSALAGMAGPQRVCASVSYQQMHGFSAEQLRNATHLVWATGGGMVPEEEMEQYLAKGR
;
A
#
# COMPACT_ATOMS: atom_id res chain seq x y z
N LYS A 1 -1.64 9.03 11.59
CA LYS A 1 -0.76 8.72 10.43
C LYS A 1 -1.51 8.08 9.25
N ARG A 2 -2.58 7.29 9.44
CA ARG A 2 -3.31 6.57 8.34
C ARG A 2 -4.41 7.37 7.62
N GLN A 3 -4.63 8.60 7.97
CA GLN A 3 -5.61 9.44 7.28
C GLN A 3 -5.09 9.98 5.94
N CYS A 4 -3.76 10.11 5.79
CA CYS A 4 -3.14 10.66 4.59
C CYS A 4 -3.44 9.85 3.31
N PRO A 5 -3.27 8.51 3.26
CA PRO A 5 -3.60 7.75 2.05
C PRO A 5 -5.07 7.88 1.65
N GLY A 6 -5.98 7.88 2.64
CA GLY A 6 -7.41 8.10 2.40
C GLY A 6 -7.69 9.48 1.81
N GLY A 7 -7.04 10.52 2.32
CA GLY A 7 -7.17 11.89 1.79
C GLY A 7 -6.63 12.03 0.37
N VAL A 8 -5.50 11.39 0.06
CA VAL A 8 -4.94 11.39 -1.30
C VAL A 8 -5.88 10.67 -2.27
N ALA A 9 -6.33 9.46 -1.94
CA ALA A 9 -7.25 8.70 -2.79
C ALA A 9 -8.58 9.44 -2.97
N PHE A 10 -9.12 10.05 -1.92
CA PHE A 10 -10.33 10.88 -2.02
C PHE A 10 -10.13 12.06 -2.97
N GLY A 11 -9.02 12.79 -2.84
CA GLY A 11 -8.69 13.91 -3.73
C GLY A 11 -8.53 13.49 -5.19
N LEU A 12 -7.88 12.34 -5.44
CA LEU A 12 -7.73 11.78 -6.79
C LEU A 12 -9.10 11.37 -7.38
N LYS A 13 -9.95 10.69 -6.61
CA LYS A 13 -11.30 10.33 -7.05
C LYS A 13 -12.17 11.56 -7.30
N LEU A 14 -12.03 12.62 -6.50
CA LEU A 14 -12.74 13.88 -6.71
C LEU A 14 -12.31 14.58 -8.01
N ALA A 15 -11.02 14.54 -8.33
CA ALA A 15 -10.47 15.19 -9.52
C ALA A 15 -10.68 14.40 -10.82
N PHE A 16 -10.60 13.07 -10.76
CA PHE A 16 -10.54 12.19 -11.93
C PHE A 16 -11.69 11.18 -12.02
N GLY A 17 -12.52 11.06 -10.98
CA GLY A 17 -13.63 10.12 -10.95
C GLY A 17 -13.20 8.67 -11.17
N ASP A 18 -13.89 8.00 -12.11
CA ASP A 18 -13.62 6.60 -12.45
C ASP A 18 -12.42 6.40 -13.40
N HIS A 19 -11.76 7.49 -13.79
CA HIS A 19 -10.52 7.41 -14.59
C HIS A 19 -9.28 7.09 -13.75
N VAL A 20 -9.38 7.10 -12.43
CA VAL A 20 -8.30 6.73 -11.53
C VAL A 20 -8.72 5.56 -10.64
N HIS A 21 -7.84 4.57 -10.54
CA HIS A 21 -8.00 3.41 -9.67
C HIS A 21 -7.04 3.51 -8.50
N CYS A 22 -7.58 3.46 -7.27
CA CYS A 22 -6.84 3.66 -6.03
C CYS A 22 -6.75 2.36 -5.25
N PHE A 23 -5.52 1.93 -4.95
CA PHE A 23 -5.24 0.71 -4.19
C PHE A 23 -4.50 1.05 -2.90
N PHE A 24 -4.84 0.35 -1.83
CA PHE A 24 -4.10 0.43 -0.58
C PHE A 24 -3.18 -0.78 -0.43
N ALA A 25 -1.92 -0.48 -0.09
CA ALA A 25 -0.90 -1.45 0.24
C ALA A 25 -0.74 -1.53 1.76
N GLU A 26 -0.73 -2.73 2.31
CA GLU A 26 -0.57 -2.95 3.75
C GLU A 26 0.42 -4.10 4.02
N PRO A 27 1.17 -4.05 5.13
CA PRO A 27 1.98 -5.20 5.55
C PRO A 27 1.11 -6.42 5.83
N THR A 28 1.60 -7.62 5.53
CA THR A 28 0.88 -8.88 5.84
C THR A 28 0.56 -9.03 7.32
N HIS A 29 1.38 -8.46 8.19
CA HIS A 29 1.18 -8.46 9.65
C HIS A 29 0.34 -7.28 10.16
N SER A 30 -0.12 -6.38 9.29
CA SER A 30 -0.88 -5.19 9.69
C SER A 30 -1.92 -4.75 8.64
N PRO A 31 -2.79 -5.68 8.12
CA PRO A 31 -3.75 -5.37 7.06
C PRO A 31 -5.08 -4.84 7.62
N CYS A 32 -5.04 -3.82 8.49
CA CYS A 32 -6.24 -3.42 9.23
C CYS A 32 -7.31 -2.73 8.36
N MET A 33 -6.91 -1.99 7.33
CA MET A 33 -7.89 -1.36 6.42
C MET A 33 -8.58 -2.39 5.54
N LEU A 34 -7.80 -3.34 4.97
CA LEU A 34 -8.34 -4.50 4.26
C LEU A 34 -9.34 -5.26 5.16
N LEU A 35 -8.92 -5.62 6.38
CA LEU A 35 -9.77 -6.34 7.33
C LEU A 35 -11.05 -5.57 7.65
N GLY A 36 -10.92 -4.29 7.99
CA GLY A 36 -12.05 -3.45 8.37
C GLY A 36 -13.07 -3.25 7.26
N VAL A 37 -12.61 -3.02 6.03
CA VAL A 37 -13.48 -2.83 4.86
C VAL A 37 -14.08 -4.16 4.41
N HIS A 38 -13.26 -5.24 4.32
CA HIS A 38 -13.73 -6.55 3.87
C HIS A 38 -14.82 -7.14 4.77
N THR A 39 -14.69 -6.95 6.09
CA THR A 39 -15.68 -7.45 7.07
C THR A 39 -16.85 -6.49 7.28
N GLY A 40 -16.75 -5.23 6.84
CA GLY A 40 -17.70 -4.16 7.16
C GLY A 40 -17.63 -3.69 8.62
N LEU A 41 -16.71 -4.24 9.42
CA LEU A 41 -16.59 -3.92 10.85
C LEU A 41 -15.73 -2.67 11.10
N HIS A 42 -14.94 -2.24 10.13
CA HIS A 42 -14.09 -1.04 10.19
C HIS A 42 -13.26 -0.95 11.48
N ASP A 43 -13.58 -0.01 12.36
CA ASP A 43 -12.92 0.20 13.65
C ASP A 43 -13.41 -0.72 14.78
N GLN A 44 -14.33 -1.61 14.51
CA GLN A 44 -14.83 -2.59 15.49
C GLN A 44 -14.02 -3.92 15.49
N ILE A 45 -13.05 -4.05 14.57
CA ILE A 45 -12.17 -5.20 14.48
C ILE A 45 -10.71 -4.75 14.40
N SER A 46 -9.81 -5.52 14.99
CA SER A 46 -8.36 -5.36 14.90
C SER A 46 -7.71 -6.60 14.29
N VAL A 47 -6.49 -6.47 13.79
CA VAL A 47 -5.74 -7.61 13.26
C VAL A 47 -5.45 -8.65 14.34
N GLN A 48 -5.32 -8.24 15.60
CA GLN A 48 -5.14 -9.15 16.74
C GLN A 48 -6.37 -10.04 16.99
N ASP A 49 -7.58 -9.56 16.69
CA ASP A 49 -8.81 -10.34 16.87
C ASP A 49 -8.87 -11.56 15.94
N ILE A 50 -8.07 -11.58 14.89
CA ILE A 50 -7.92 -12.72 13.96
C ILE A 50 -6.55 -13.42 14.07
N GLY A 51 -5.80 -13.13 15.14
CA GLY A 51 -4.52 -13.79 15.45
C GLY A 51 -3.30 -13.23 14.73
N ILE A 52 -3.38 -12.06 14.10
CA ILE A 52 -2.24 -11.37 13.49
C ILE A 52 -1.56 -10.48 14.54
N ASP A 53 -0.24 -10.55 14.63
CA ASP A 53 0.57 -9.93 15.69
C ASP A 53 0.80 -8.42 15.56
N ASN A 54 0.55 -7.85 14.39
CA ASN A 54 0.82 -6.44 14.05
C ASN A 54 2.32 -6.06 14.09
N LEU A 55 3.22 -7.03 13.97
CA LEU A 55 4.66 -6.79 13.96
C LEU A 55 5.17 -6.64 12.53
N THR A 56 5.70 -5.48 12.19
CA THR A 56 6.25 -5.19 10.86
C THR A 56 7.31 -4.10 10.95
N ALA A 57 8.33 -4.18 10.08
CA ALA A 57 9.33 -3.14 9.90
C ALA A 57 8.76 -1.85 9.29
N ALA A 58 7.60 -1.94 8.65
CA ALA A 58 6.88 -0.79 8.11
C ALA A 58 6.16 -0.01 9.23
N ASP A 59 6.93 0.64 10.13
CA ASP A 59 6.41 1.35 11.31
C ASP A 59 5.31 2.35 10.95
N GLY A 60 5.44 3.06 9.85
CA GLY A 60 4.42 3.97 9.32
C GLY A 60 3.09 3.29 9.01
N LEU A 61 3.07 1.97 8.80
CA LEU A 61 1.91 1.14 8.50
C LEU A 61 1.53 0.17 9.63
N ALA A 62 2.28 0.09 10.71
CA ALA A 62 2.07 -0.80 11.84
C ALA A 62 0.89 -0.35 12.72
N VAL A 63 -0.33 -0.48 12.22
CA VAL A 63 -1.57 -0.12 12.95
C VAL A 63 -2.54 -1.29 12.95
N GLY A 64 -2.83 -1.81 14.14
CA GLY A 64 -3.68 -2.99 14.29
C GLY A 64 -5.16 -2.77 14.01
N ARG A 65 -5.67 -1.52 14.08
CA ARG A 65 -7.10 -1.20 13.92
C ARG A 65 -7.28 -0.06 12.93
N ALA A 66 -8.20 -0.21 11.99
CA ALA A 66 -8.52 0.79 10.99
C ALA A 66 -9.15 2.06 11.59
N SER A 67 -9.04 3.18 10.88
CA SER A 67 -9.88 4.35 11.15
C SER A 67 -11.28 4.07 10.62
N GLY A 68 -12.28 4.08 11.48
CA GLY A 68 -13.67 3.87 11.08
C GLY A 68 -14.19 4.95 10.16
N PHE A 69 -13.74 6.20 10.33
CA PHE A 69 -14.08 7.30 9.43
C PHE A 69 -13.53 7.04 8.01
N VAL A 70 -12.23 6.78 7.91
CA VAL A 70 -11.58 6.52 6.60
C VAL A 70 -12.15 5.27 5.95
N GLY A 71 -12.35 4.19 6.71
CA GLY A 71 -12.94 2.95 6.21
C GLY A 71 -14.29 3.20 5.55
N ARG A 72 -15.23 3.79 6.28
CA ARG A 72 -16.59 4.09 5.77
C ARG A 72 -16.62 5.10 4.62
N ALA A 73 -15.77 6.13 4.67
CA ALA A 73 -15.72 7.12 3.61
C ALA A 73 -15.12 6.58 2.30
N MET A 74 -14.18 5.62 2.42
CA MET A 74 -13.38 5.16 1.29
C MET A 74 -13.79 3.80 0.73
N GLU A 75 -14.64 3.02 1.43
CA GLU A 75 -14.99 1.66 1.04
C GLU A 75 -15.54 1.52 -0.39
N ARG A 76 -16.21 2.56 -0.89
CA ARG A 76 -16.76 2.62 -2.25
C ARG A 76 -15.87 3.32 -3.26
N LEU A 77 -14.78 3.94 -2.80
CA LEU A 77 -13.87 4.73 -3.62
C LEU A 77 -12.54 4.00 -3.87
N LEU A 78 -12.23 3.00 -3.05
CA LEU A 78 -11.04 2.17 -3.23
C LEU A 78 -11.33 1.03 -4.18
N ASP A 79 -10.44 0.85 -5.12
CA ASP A 79 -10.56 -0.19 -6.15
C ASP A 79 -9.96 -1.53 -5.70
N GLY A 80 -9.18 -1.52 -4.63
CA GLY A 80 -8.65 -2.75 -4.05
C GLY A 80 -7.61 -2.55 -2.97
N PHE A 81 -7.19 -3.70 -2.43
CA PHE A 81 -6.17 -3.83 -1.41
C PHE A 81 -5.18 -4.91 -1.80
N TYR A 82 -3.96 -4.79 -1.35
CA TYR A 82 -3.02 -5.90 -1.37
C TYR A 82 -2.09 -5.84 -0.15
N THR A 83 -1.58 -7.00 0.22
CA THR A 83 -0.61 -7.10 1.30
C THR A 83 0.76 -7.53 0.77
N LEU A 84 1.81 -7.16 1.48
CA LEU A 84 3.17 -7.57 1.17
C LEU A 84 3.97 -7.79 2.45
N SER A 85 4.98 -8.66 2.37
CA SER A 85 5.87 -8.95 3.48
C SER A 85 6.92 -7.86 3.67
N ASP A 86 7.51 -7.78 4.88
CA ASP A 86 8.64 -6.92 5.17
C ASP A 86 9.83 -7.22 4.25
N GLN A 87 10.09 -8.51 3.97
CA GLN A 87 11.15 -8.91 3.05
C GLN A 87 10.96 -8.28 1.66
N THR A 88 9.73 -8.28 1.13
CA THR A 88 9.45 -7.64 -0.16
C THR A 88 9.77 -6.14 -0.12
N MET A 89 9.49 -5.47 0.99
CA MET A 89 9.82 -4.05 1.12
C MET A 89 11.33 -3.81 1.20
N TYR A 90 12.09 -4.67 1.88
CA TYR A 90 13.55 -4.60 1.91
C TYR A 90 14.17 -4.86 0.53
N ASP A 91 13.67 -5.85 -0.21
CA ASP A 91 14.15 -6.15 -1.57
C ASP A 91 13.90 -4.96 -2.51
N MET A 92 12.70 -4.36 -2.45
CA MET A 92 12.38 -3.16 -3.23
C MET A 92 13.24 -1.96 -2.83
N LEU A 93 13.61 -1.81 -1.55
CA LEU A 93 14.55 -0.78 -1.12
C LEU A 93 15.93 -0.98 -1.75
N GLY A 94 16.43 -2.21 -1.73
CA GLY A 94 17.72 -2.56 -2.35
C GLY A 94 17.73 -2.20 -3.84
N TRP A 95 16.70 -2.61 -4.58
CA TRP A 95 16.57 -2.29 -6.00
C TRP A 95 16.48 -0.79 -6.26
N LEU A 96 15.65 -0.07 -5.52
CA LEU A 96 15.48 1.38 -5.70
C LEU A 96 16.76 2.14 -5.39
N ALA A 97 17.48 1.74 -4.34
CA ALA A 97 18.75 2.34 -3.99
C ALA A 97 19.83 2.07 -5.04
N GLN A 98 19.86 0.86 -5.62
CA GLN A 98 20.85 0.47 -6.62
C GLN A 98 20.58 1.12 -7.97
N GLU A 99 19.33 1.12 -8.44
CA GLU A 99 18.98 1.56 -9.79
C GLU A 99 18.78 3.09 -9.88
N GLU A 100 18.20 3.69 -8.84
CA GLU A 100 17.80 5.11 -8.86
C GLU A 100 18.54 5.97 -7.83
N GLY A 101 19.33 5.37 -6.95
CA GLY A 101 20.00 6.10 -5.85
C GLY A 101 19.01 6.65 -4.81
N ILE A 102 17.78 6.14 -4.76
CA ILE A 102 16.72 6.62 -3.85
C ILE A 102 16.62 5.66 -2.66
N ARG A 103 16.68 6.22 -1.47
CA ARG A 103 16.61 5.47 -0.19
C ARG A 103 15.38 5.90 0.59
N LEU A 104 14.44 4.97 0.79
CA LEU A 104 13.18 5.17 1.48
C LEU A 104 13.07 4.29 2.71
N GLU A 105 12.22 4.67 3.66
CA GLU A 105 11.84 3.76 4.76
C GLU A 105 10.96 2.61 4.23
N PRO A 106 10.95 1.42 4.87
CA PRO A 106 10.17 0.26 4.40
C PRO A 106 8.71 0.57 4.14
N SER A 107 8.04 1.35 5.00
CA SER A 107 6.64 1.72 4.82
C SER A 107 6.37 2.54 3.55
N ALA A 108 7.34 3.32 3.09
CA ALA A 108 7.20 4.13 1.87
C ALA A 108 7.28 3.29 0.58
N LEU A 109 7.78 2.06 0.67
CA LEU A 109 7.93 1.14 -0.48
C LEU A 109 6.69 0.29 -0.74
N ALA A 110 5.75 0.24 0.19
CA ALA A 110 4.59 -0.64 0.09
C ALA A 110 3.80 -0.44 -1.22
N GLY A 111 3.71 0.78 -1.73
CA GLY A 111 3.05 1.11 -2.99
C GLY A 111 3.75 0.57 -4.24
N MET A 112 5.06 0.30 -4.19
CA MET A 112 5.84 -0.06 -5.40
C MET A 112 5.42 -1.39 -6.02
N ALA A 113 4.91 -2.34 -5.25
CA ALA A 113 4.42 -3.62 -5.77
C ALA A 113 3.06 -3.49 -6.50
N GLY A 114 2.36 -2.36 -6.35
CA GLY A 114 1.01 -2.14 -6.87
C GLY A 114 0.89 -2.30 -8.38
N PRO A 115 1.66 -1.57 -9.20
CA PRO A 115 1.57 -1.64 -10.65
C PRO A 115 1.69 -3.06 -11.19
N GLN A 116 2.69 -3.82 -10.74
CA GLN A 116 2.89 -5.21 -11.14
C GLN A 116 1.70 -6.09 -10.74
N ARG A 117 1.21 -5.97 -9.51
CA ARG A 117 0.10 -6.80 -9.00
C ARG A 117 -1.21 -6.51 -9.70
N VAL A 118 -1.52 -5.23 -9.93
CA VAL A 118 -2.74 -4.81 -10.64
C VAL A 118 -2.68 -5.27 -12.11
N CYS A 119 -1.55 -5.07 -12.79
CA CYS A 119 -1.36 -5.53 -14.17
C CYS A 119 -1.33 -7.05 -14.31
N ALA A 120 -0.99 -7.80 -13.27
CA ALA A 120 -1.03 -9.26 -13.28
C ALA A 120 -2.43 -9.82 -12.92
N SER A 121 -3.34 -9.01 -12.39
CA SER A 121 -4.68 -9.46 -11.97
C SER A 121 -5.65 -9.53 -13.14
N VAL A 122 -5.73 -10.70 -13.77
CA VAL A 122 -6.66 -10.96 -14.88
C VAL A 122 -8.12 -10.74 -14.47
N SER A 123 -8.51 -11.16 -13.28
CA SER A 123 -9.88 -10.97 -12.77
C SER A 123 -10.24 -9.49 -12.63
N TYR A 124 -9.31 -8.67 -12.16
CA TYR A 124 -9.51 -7.23 -12.04
C TYR A 124 -9.66 -6.56 -13.42
N GLN A 125 -8.78 -6.93 -14.37
CA GLN A 125 -8.84 -6.43 -15.74
C GLN A 125 -10.17 -6.77 -16.41
N GLN A 126 -10.63 -8.00 -16.25
CA GLN A 126 -11.92 -8.47 -16.81
C GLN A 126 -13.11 -7.74 -16.17
N MET A 127 -13.08 -7.55 -14.86
CA MET A 127 -14.14 -6.85 -14.13
C MET A 127 -14.34 -5.40 -14.63
N HIS A 128 -13.23 -4.73 -14.96
CA HIS A 128 -13.24 -3.35 -15.45
C HIS A 128 -13.22 -3.23 -16.99
N GLY A 129 -13.17 -4.34 -17.70
CA GLY A 129 -13.17 -4.34 -19.16
C GLY A 129 -11.94 -3.68 -19.80
N PHE A 130 -10.78 -3.72 -19.13
CA PHE A 130 -9.56 -3.10 -19.64
C PHE A 130 -9.05 -3.81 -20.88
N SER A 131 -8.83 -3.06 -21.95
CA SER A 131 -8.14 -3.56 -23.14
C SER A 131 -6.63 -3.62 -22.91
N ALA A 132 -5.94 -4.45 -23.70
CA ALA A 132 -4.48 -4.49 -23.69
C ALA A 132 -3.84 -3.14 -24.06
N GLU A 133 -4.50 -2.32 -24.85
CA GLU A 133 -4.06 -0.97 -25.21
C GLU A 133 -4.16 -0.02 -24.01
N GLN A 134 -5.27 -0.04 -23.29
CA GLN A 134 -5.44 0.77 -22.08
C GLN A 134 -4.39 0.42 -21.03
N LEU A 135 -4.10 -0.87 -20.82
CA LEU A 135 -3.07 -1.32 -19.88
C LEU A 135 -1.66 -0.87 -20.28
N ARG A 136 -1.33 -0.91 -21.58
CA ARG A 136 -0.02 -0.43 -22.07
C ARG A 136 0.15 1.08 -21.92
N ASN A 137 -0.93 1.84 -22.02
CA ASN A 137 -0.92 3.30 -21.96
C ASN A 137 -1.27 3.85 -20.56
N ALA A 138 -1.52 2.95 -19.59
CA ALA A 138 -1.85 3.35 -18.23
C ALA A 138 -0.66 4.04 -17.55
N THR A 139 -0.96 5.11 -16.81
CA THR A 139 0.02 5.76 -15.94
C THR A 139 -0.12 5.18 -14.54
N HIS A 140 0.98 4.73 -13.97
CA HIS A 140 1.05 4.22 -12.62
C HIS A 140 1.71 5.25 -11.71
N LEU A 141 1.00 5.67 -10.67
CA LEU A 141 1.50 6.58 -9.65
C LEU A 141 1.77 5.79 -8.36
N VAL A 142 3.02 5.78 -7.93
CA VAL A 142 3.45 5.25 -6.65
C VAL A 142 3.85 6.40 -5.73
N TRP A 143 3.18 6.50 -4.57
CA TRP A 143 3.39 7.60 -3.64
C TRP A 143 4.48 7.26 -2.62
N ALA A 144 5.70 7.67 -2.89
CA ALA A 144 6.83 7.49 -1.96
C ALA A 144 6.81 8.57 -0.87
N THR A 145 6.70 8.18 0.39
CA THR A 145 6.33 9.09 1.48
C THR A 145 7.36 9.30 2.57
N GLY A 146 8.51 8.65 2.59
CA GLY A 146 9.44 8.78 3.71
C GLY A 146 10.80 8.15 3.48
N GLY A 147 11.75 8.48 4.34
CA GLY A 147 13.13 7.96 4.30
C GLY A 147 14.19 8.98 4.69
N GLY A 148 13.98 10.26 4.43
CA GLY A 148 14.98 11.30 4.70
C GLY A 148 15.29 11.56 6.18
N MET A 149 14.50 11.02 7.10
CA MET A 149 14.74 11.12 8.54
C MET A 149 15.23 9.79 9.18
N VAL A 150 15.39 8.73 8.39
CA VAL A 150 15.93 7.47 8.87
C VAL A 150 17.44 7.66 9.15
N PRO A 151 17.92 7.33 10.35
CA PRO A 151 19.37 7.38 10.64
C PRO A 151 20.16 6.48 9.68
N GLU A 152 21.35 6.90 9.30
CA GLU A 152 22.19 6.18 8.33
C GLU A 152 22.44 4.73 8.74
N GLU A 153 22.76 4.49 10.01
CA GLU A 153 22.99 3.15 10.54
C GLU A 153 21.75 2.24 10.38
N GLU A 154 20.56 2.76 10.61
CA GLU A 154 19.30 2.03 10.45
C GLU A 154 19.01 1.77 8.97
N MET A 155 19.24 2.73 8.10
CA MET A 155 19.09 2.59 6.65
C MET A 155 20.02 1.48 6.10
N GLU A 156 21.28 1.43 6.55
CA GLU A 156 22.21 0.37 6.16
C GLU A 156 21.72 -1.02 6.65
N GLN A 157 21.12 -1.09 7.83
CA GLN A 157 20.49 -2.33 8.31
C GLN A 157 19.31 -2.76 7.45
N TYR A 158 18.50 -1.81 6.97
CA TYR A 158 17.39 -2.12 6.04
C TYR A 158 17.92 -2.62 4.69
N LEU A 159 18.92 -1.95 4.13
CA LEU A 159 19.57 -2.37 2.87
C LEU A 159 20.21 -3.75 2.99
N ALA A 160 20.84 -4.05 4.10
CA ALA A 160 21.47 -5.37 4.34
C ALA A 160 20.46 -6.52 4.43
N LYS A 161 19.19 -6.25 4.70
CA LYS A 161 18.10 -7.25 4.70
C LYS A 161 17.51 -7.50 3.33
N GLY A 162 17.67 -6.58 2.38
CA GLY A 162 17.27 -6.74 0.98
C GLY A 162 18.18 -7.74 0.25
N ARG A 163 17.67 -8.33 -0.84
CA ARG A 163 18.38 -9.32 -1.69
C ARG A 163 18.60 -8.78 -3.09
#